data_5f14c7abca2026b8ea80baf2e6c84b36
#
_entry.id   5f14c7abca2026b8ea80baf2e6c84b36
#
_cell.length_a   1.000
_cell.length_b   1.000
_cell.length_c   1.000
_cell.angle_alpha   90.00
_cell.angle_beta   90.00
_cell.angle_gamma   90.00
#
_symmetry.space_group_name_H-M   'P 1'
#
loop_
_entity.id
_entity.type
_entity.pdbx_description
1 polymer ?
#
loop_
_entity_poly.entity_id
_entity_poly.type
_entity_poly.pdbx_seq_one_letter_code
_entity_poly.pdbx_strand_id
1 'polypeptide(L)'
;MFMILAHHFIVHNGYDVLKLPLGPERIFFQLAMAGGGKVGVVIFFSISAWFFLDKEQTIKSNLKRVWIMERELLFWSLCLVAFYLVFDRADLGAKLMVKSVMPLSMGVWWYATAYAIFLALLPFLAKGLKELGREYHFALAATVLVIWGLTSFIPGMIKINDGFFGFIYLFILISAYKWYMEPFTTRQVWLMIGTGLGFFLLYTCASITLSLLGHDMGIYITGGWRLPVIMIGFGMFLLFDRVTFHNRTINRIAQSAFAVYLITDYAASEKLLWVRLFNLQDLYQQPLAILQILGILLAIYVACTLLDFIRQALFAVTIDRRRGH
;
A
#
# COMPACT_ATOMS: atom_id res chain seq x y z
N MET A 1 3.25 -3.13 -5.67
CA MET A 1 1.82 -3.29 -5.98
C MET A 1 1.33 -4.72 -5.86
N PHE A 2 2.02 -5.72 -6.41
CA PHE A 2 1.60 -7.12 -6.28
C PHE A 2 1.43 -7.59 -4.82
N MET A 3 2.32 -7.18 -3.91
CA MET A 3 2.17 -7.46 -2.47
C MET A 3 0.88 -6.88 -1.87
N ILE A 4 0.48 -5.68 -2.31
CA ILE A 4 -0.78 -5.04 -1.88
C ILE A 4 -1.98 -5.83 -2.40
N LEU A 5 -1.94 -6.25 -3.67
CA LEU A 5 -2.98 -7.09 -4.27
C LEU A 5 -3.14 -8.43 -3.54
N ALA A 6 -2.02 -9.08 -3.20
CA ALA A 6 -2.02 -10.32 -2.42
C ALA A 6 -2.62 -10.14 -1.01
N HIS A 7 -2.36 -9.01 -0.37
CA HIS A 7 -2.97 -8.65 0.91
C HIS A 7 -4.49 -8.45 0.77
N HIS A 8 -4.94 -7.71 -0.25
CA HIS A 8 -6.37 -7.50 -0.50
C HIS A 8 -7.10 -8.81 -0.71
N PHE A 9 -6.50 -9.76 -1.43
CA PHE A 9 -7.05 -11.11 -1.53
C PHE A 9 -7.28 -11.74 -0.15
N ILE A 10 -6.30 -11.69 0.76
CA ILE A 10 -6.43 -12.32 2.08
C ILE A 10 -7.46 -11.63 2.97
N VAL A 11 -7.54 -10.29 2.94
CA VAL A 11 -8.39 -9.55 3.90
C VAL A 11 -9.82 -9.33 3.41
N HIS A 12 -10.07 -9.43 2.10
CA HIS A 12 -11.39 -9.16 1.53
C HIS A 12 -12.13 -10.41 1.02
N ASN A 13 -11.50 -11.59 1.04
CA ASN A 13 -12.10 -12.81 0.51
C ASN A 13 -13.13 -13.47 1.44
N GLY A 14 -13.26 -12.99 2.67
CA GLY A 14 -14.19 -13.54 3.66
C GLY A 14 -13.77 -14.87 4.28
N TYR A 15 -12.64 -15.46 3.89
CA TYR A 15 -12.09 -16.67 4.48
C TYR A 15 -11.15 -16.33 5.64
N ASP A 16 -11.36 -16.97 6.77
CA ASP A 16 -10.49 -16.81 7.93
C ASP A 16 -9.27 -17.73 7.80
N VAL A 17 -8.14 -17.15 7.43
CA VAL A 17 -6.86 -17.86 7.27
C VAL A 17 -6.43 -18.57 8.56
N LEU A 18 -6.89 -18.12 9.73
CA LEU A 18 -6.60 -18.77 11.02
C LEU A 18 -7.26 -20.14 11.16
N LYS A 19 -8.28 -20.44 10.35
CA LYS A 19 -8.94 -21.75 10.31
C LYS A 19 -8.17 -22.78 9.48
N LEU A 20 -7.16 -22.37 8.73
CA LEU A 20 -6.31 -23.32 7.99
C LEU A 20 -5.54 -24.20 8.99
N PRO A 21 -5.34 -25.49 8.67
CA PRO A 21 -4.46 -26.36 9.43
C PRO A 21 -3.07 -25.74 9.60
N LEU A 22 -2.42 -26.04 10.72
CA LEU A 22 -1.04 -25.60 10.95
C LEU A 22 -0.12 -26.27 9.92
N GLY A 23 0.43 -25.45 9.03
CA GLY A 23 1.28 -25.91 7.95
C GLY A 23 1.96 -24.76 7.23
N PRO A 24 2.81 -25.07 6.24
CA PRO A 24 3.53 -24.04 5.45
C PRO A 24 2.58 -23.07 4.76
N GLU A 25 1.42 -23.54 4.30
CA GLU A 25 0.41 -22.71 3.64
C GLU A 25 -0.13 -21.63 4.57
N ARG A 26 -0.53 -22.01 5.79
CA ARG A 26 -1.01 -21.04 6.78
C ARG A 26 0.06 -20.00 7.11
N ILE A 27 1.30 -20.45 7.34
CA ILE A 27 2.44 -19.54 7.60
C ILE A 27 2.63 -18.59 6.42
N PHE A 28 2.61 -19.10 5.20
CA PHE A 28 2.78 -18.28 4.00
C PHE A 28 1.68 -17.21 3.88
N PHE A 29 0.42 -17.60 4.02
CA PHE A 29 -0.70 -16.67 3.91
C PHE A 29 -0.69 -15.62 5.03
N GLN A 30 -0.39 -16.00 6.26
CA GLN A 30 -0.29 -15.07 7.38
C GLN A 30 0.91 -14.12 7.23
N LEU A 31 2.09 -14.65 6.94
CA LEU A 31 3.35 -13.89 6.94
C LEU A 31 3.54 -13.11 5.65
N ALA A 32 3.53 -13.80 4.50
CA ALA A 32 3.90 -13.20 3.23
C ALA A 32 2.76 -12.41 2.60
N MET A 33 1.55 -12.95 2.59
CA MET A 33 0.43 -12.29 1.94
C MET A 33 -0.24 -11.25 2.85
N ALA A 34 -0.64 -11.63 4.06
CA ALA A 34 -1.30 -10.68 4.96
C ALA A 34 -0.33 -9.58 5.45
N GLY A 35 0.89 -9.94 5.84
CA GLY A 35 1.91 -8.97 6.27
C GLY A 35 2.50 -8.15 5.12
N GLY A 36 2.68 -8.77 3.96
CA GLY A 36 3.35 -8.17 2.80
C GLY A 36 2.65 -6.94 2.23
N GLY A 37 1.32 -6.86 2.33
CA GLY A 37 0.58 -5.72 1.78
C GLY A 37 0.95 -4.39 2.41
N LYS A 38 1.10 -4.37 3.73
CA LYS A 38 1.50 -3.14 4.45
C LYS A 38 2.97 -2.78 4.18
N VAL A 39 3.84 -3.77 4.01
CA VAL A 39 5.20 -3.56 3.50
C VAL A 39 5.17 -2.91 2.12
N GLY A 40 4.30 -3.40 1.21
CA GLY A 40 4.08 -2.82 -0.11
C GLY A 40 3.64 -1.35 -0.06
N VAL A 41 2.77 -0.97 0.88
CA VAL A 41 2.34 0.43 1.09
C VAL A 41 3.51 1.30 1.53
N VAL A 42 4.35 0.82 2.47
CA VAL A 42 5.55 1.55 2.91
C VAL A 42 6.52 1.76 1.76
N ILE A 43 6.79 0.74 0.93
CA ILE A 43 7.65 0.88 -0.26
C ILE A 43 7.07 1.92 -1.21
N PHE A 44 5.79 1.85 -1.51
CA PHE A 44 5.13 2.74 -2.47
C PHE A 44 5.18 4.20 -2.01
N PHE A 45 4.94 4.46 -0.73
CA PHE A 45 5.06 5.79 -0.16
C PHE A 45 6.52 6.26 -0.08
N SER A 46 7.46 5.39 0.30
CA SER A 46 8.89 5.73 0.41
C SER A 46 9.47 6.20 -0.92
N ILE A 47 9.08 5.57 -2.04
CA ILE A 47 9.48 6.03 -3.38
C ILE A 47 9.07 7.49 -3.59
N SER A 48 7.81 7.82 -3.33
CA SER A 48 7.31 9.19 -3.52
C SER A 48 7.98 10.18 -2.57
N ALA A 49 8.05 9.86 -1.29
CA ALA A 49 8.66 10.70 -0.26
C ALA A 49 10.13 10.99 -0.57
N TRP A 50 10.88 9.98 -0.99
CA TRP A 50 12.30 10.08 -1.32
C TRP A 50 12.57 11.11 -2.42
N PHE A 51 11.83 11.03 -3.52
CA PHE A 51 12.00 11.97 -4.65
C PHE A 51 11.43 13.36 -4.36
N PHE A 52 10.47 13.50 -3.45
CA PHE A 52 9.99 14.82 -3.04
C PHE A 52 11.03 15.61 -2.24
N LEU A 53 11.89 14.92 -1.51
CA LEU A 53 12.93 15.55 -0.69
C LEU A 53 14.10 16.14 -1.54
N ASP A 54 14.21 15.75 -2.81
CA ASP A 54 15.24 16.28 -3.72
C ASP A 54 14.85 17.62 -4.37
N LYS A 55 13.58 18.02 -4.26
CA LYS A 55 13.05 19.19 -4.94
C LYS A 55 12.33 20.10 -3.97
N GLU A 56 12.37 21.39 -4.25
CA GLU A 56 11.54 22.33 -3.53
C GLU A 56 10.05 22.03 -3.78
N GLN A 57 9.29 21.97 -2.68
CA GLN A 57 7.87 21.65 -2.71
C GLN A 57 7.05 22.94 -2.68
N THR A 58 6.33 23.23 -3.76
CA THR A 58 5.45 24.40 -3.86
C THR A 58 3.98 23.98 -3.80
N ILE A 59 3.11 24.86 -3.30
CA ILE A 59 1.65 24.61 -3.26
C ILE A 59 1.14 24.30 -4.67
N LYS A 60 1.54 25.11 -5.68
CA LYS A 60 1.11 24.93 -7.07
C LYS A 60 1.50 23.56 -7.64
N SER A 61 2.74 23.12 -7.41
CA SER A 61 3.21 21.83 -7.93
C SER A 61 2.49 20.65 -7.28
N ASN A 62 2.20 20.74 -5.98
CA ASN A 62 1.52 19.68 -5.25
C ASN A 62 0.01 19.61 -5.57
N LEU A 63 -0.67 20.74 -5.67
CA LEU A 63 -2.07 20.76 -6.14
C LEU A 63 -2.19 20.24 -7.59
N LYS A 64 -1.21 20.50 -8.45
CA LYS A 64 -1.17 19.89 -9.78
C LYS A 64 -1.06 18.35 -9.71
N ARG A 65 -0.26 17.80 -8.79
CA ARG A 65 -0.16 16.34 -8.58
C ARG A 65 -1.49 15.76 -8.07
N VAL A 66 -2.14 16.44 -7.12
CA VAL A 66 -3.48 16.06 -6.64
C VAL A 66 -4.48 16.03 -7.81
N TRP A 67 -4.47 17.06 -8.66
CA TRP A 67 -5.35 17.10 -9.83
C TRP A 67 -5.07 15.97 -10.84
N ILE A 68 -3.79 15.67 -11.10
CA ILE A 68 -3.41 14.56 -11.98
C ILE A 68 -3.93 13.23 -11.44
N MET A 69 -3.82 13.02 -10.13
CA MET A 69 -4.34 11.83 -9.48
C MET A 69 -5.88 11.79 -9.52
N GLU A 70 -6.57 12.91 -9.22
CA GLU A 70 -8.03 12.98 -9.26
C GLU A 70 -8.62 12.62 -10.61
N ARG A 71 -7.99 13.03 -11.71
CA ARG A 71 -8.42 12.65 -13.07
C ARG A 71 -8.45 11.14 -13.27
N GLU A 72 -7.47 10.44 -12.72
CA GLU A 72 -7.38 8.99 -12.80
C GLU A 72 -8.41 8.32 -11.90
N LEU A 73 -8.62 8.83 -10.69
CA LEU A 73 -9.67 8.36 -9.79
C LEU A 73 -11.06 8.55 -10.41
N LEU A 74 -11.35 9.71 -10.98
CA LEU A 74 -12.62 9.98 -11.66
C LEU A 74 -12.84 9.03 -12.84
N PHE A 75 -11.82 8.83 -13.67
CA PHE A 75 -11.93 7.90 -14.79
C PHE A 75 -12.33 6.50 -14.31
N TRP A 76 -11.56 5.94 -13.36
CA TRP A 76 -11.82 4.58 -12.90
C TRP A 76 -13.12 4.46 -12.10
N SER A 77 -13.44 5.43 -11.25
CA SER A 77 -14.72 5.40 -10.50
C SER A 77 -15.94 5.41 -11.42
N LEU A 78 -15.94 6.26 -12.46
CA LEU A 78 -17.05 6.34 -13.40
C LEU A 78 -17.12 5.11 -14.32
N CYS A 79 -15.98 4.60 -14.79
CA CYS A 79 -15.94 3.36 -15.56
C CYS A 79 -16.46 2.16 -14.76
N LEU A 80 -16.05 2.05 -13.48
CA LEU A 80 -16.52 0.98 -12.60
C LEU A 80 -18.01 1.13 -12.27
N VAL A 81 -18.51 2.34 -12.00
CA VAL A 81 -19.96 2.58 -11.86
C VAL A 81 -20.71 2.13 -13.12
N ALA A 82 -20.26 2.54 -14.30
CA ALA A 82 -20.90 2.13 -15.55
C ALA A 82 -20.88 0.61 -15.75
N PHE A 83 -19.74 -0.03 -15.48
CA PHE A 83 -19.61 -1.48 -15.54
C PHE A 83 -20.60 -2.19 -14.61
N TYR A 84 -20.63 -1.81 -13.32
CA TYR A 84 -21.51 -2.45 -12.35
C TYR A 84 -23.00 -2.14 -12.56
N LEU A 85 -23.35 -0.98 -13.13
CA LEU A 85 -24.74 -0.68 -13.52
C LEU A 85 -25.26 -1.64 -14.59
N VAL A 86 -24.37 -2.09 -15.49
CA VAL A 86 -24.75 -2.98 -16.61
C VAL A 86 -24.69 -4.44 -16.20
N PHE A 87 -23.62 -4.85 -15.51
CA PHE A 87 -23.33 -6.27 -15.30
C PHE A 87 -23.64 -6.79 -13.90
N ASP A 88 -23.65 -5.93 -12.87
CA ASP A 88 -23.82 -6.38 -11.48
C ASP A 88 -24.33 -5.25 -10.57
N ARG A 89 -25.55 -4.82 -10.82
CA ARG A 89 -26.16 -3.71 -10.08
C ARG A 89 -26.36 -4.00 -8.58
N ALA A 90 -26.40 -5.28 -8.18
CA ALA A 90 -26.63 -5.67 -6.78
C ALA A 90 -25.55 -5.19 -5.84
N ASP A 91 -24.29 -5.15 -6.28
CA ASP A 91 -23.15 -4.71 -5.47
C ASP A 91 -22.90 -3.20 -5.54
N LEU A 92 -23.56 -2.51 -6.45
CA LEU A 92 -23.46 -1.06 -6.62
C LEU A 92 -24.55 -0.35 -5.80
N GLY A 93 -24.33 -0.16 -4.50
CA GLY A 93 -25.25 0.61 -3.67
C GLY A 93 -25.30 2.09 -4.04
N ALA A 94 -26.47 2.75 -3.86
CA ALA A 94 -26.66 4.18 -4.16
C ALA A 94 -25.59 5.08 -3.49
N LYS A 95 -25.20 4.76 -2.27
CA LYS A 95 -24.14 5.48 -1.54
C LYS A 95 -22.79 5.41 -2.27
N LEU A 96 -22.42 4.27 -2.85
CA LEU A 96 -21.18 4.09 -3.59
C LEU A 96 -21.22 4.86 -4.91
N MET A 97 -22.38 4.86 -5.63
CA MET A 97 -22.56 5.67 -6.84
C MET A 97 -22.33 7.16 -6.58
N VAL A 98 -22.97 7.70 -5.53
CA VAL A 98 -22.78 9.12 -5.15
C VAL A 98 -21.34 9.41 -4.80
N LYS A 99 -20.69 8.57 -4.02
CA LYS A 99 -19.26 8.72 -3.67
C LYS A 99 -18.35 8.71 -4.89
N SER A 100 -18.69 7.91 -5.90
CA SER A 100 -17.88 7.75 -7.12
C SER A 100 -17.86 8.99 -8.02
N VAL A 101 -18.77 9.95 -7.81
CA VAL A 101 -18.76 11.25 -8.53
C VAL A 101 -17.66 12.19 -8.00
N MET A 102 -17.29 12.05 -6.72
CA MET A 102 -16.20 12.81 -6.09
C MET A 102 -15.30 11.87 -5.29
N PRO A 103 -14.59 10.94 -5.96
CA PRO A 103 -13.97 9.79 -5.31
C PRO A 103 -12.90 10.18 -4.29
N LEU A 104 -12.11 11.21 -4.55
CA LEU A 104 -11.09 11.71 -3.63
C LEU A 104 -11.71 12.30 -2.36
N SER A 105 -12.64 13.22 -2.52
CA SER A 105 -13.26 13.94 -1.40
C SER A 105 -14.18 13.06 -0.56
N MET A 106 -14.81 12.05 -1.17
CA MET A 106 -15.72 11.12 -0.51
C MET A 106 -15.01 9.86 0.02
N GLY A 107 -13.70 9.77 -0.15
CA GLY A 107 -12.90 8.68 0.41
C GLY A 107 -13.24 7.30 -0.16
N VAL A 108 -13.44 7.20 -1.49
CA VAL A 108 -13.68 5.91 -2.14
C VAL A 108 -12.49 4.99 -1.95
N TRP A 109 -11.28 5.53 -2.06
CA TRP A 109 -10.01 4.84 -1.82
C TRP A 109 -9.21 5.53 -0.72
N TRP A 110 -9.04 4.86 0.39
CA TRP A 110 -8.40 5.43 1.58
C TRP A 110 -6.99 5.96 1.32
N TYR A 111 -6.17 5.19 0.55
CA TYR A 111 -4.79 5.57 0.25
C TYR A 111 -4.74 6.84 -0.58
N ALA A 112 -5.55 6.93 -1.63
CA ALA A 112 -5.59 8.09 -2.52
C ALA A 112 -5.99 9.36 -1.77
N THR A 113 -7.03 9.28 -0.92
CA THR A 113 -7.49 10.42 -0.10
C THR A 113 -6.42 10.85 0.90
N ALA A 114 -5.84 9.91 1.64
CA ALA A 114 -4.78 10.22 2.61
C ALA A 114 -3.52 10.79 1.93
N TYR A 115 -3.17 10.26 0.75
CA TYR A 115 -2.03 10.74 -0.03
C TYR A 115 -2.27 12.14 -0.62
N ALA A 116 -3.50 12.45 -1.06
CA ALA A 116 -3.85 13.80 -1.51
C ALA A 116 -3.74 14.85 -0.39
N ILE A 117 -4.21 14.50 0.80
CA ILE A 117 -4.06 15.35 1.99
C ILE A 117 -2.57 15.56 2.29
N PHE A 118 -1.78 14.48 2.24
CA PHE A 118 -0.32 14.56 2.40
C PHE A 118 0.31 15.50 1.36
N LEU A 119 -0.02 15.36 0.07
CA LEU A 119 0.48 16.22 -0.99
C LEU A 119 0.11 17.70 -0.78
N ALA A 120 -1.10 17.97 -0.34
CA ALA A 120 -1.55 19.34 -0.06
C ALA A 120 -0.75 19.98 1.09
N LEU A 121 -0.38 19.21 2.11
CA LEU A 121 0.39 19.66 3.26
C LEU A 121 1.91 19.56 3.07
N LEU A 122 2.38 18.83 2.05
CA LEU A 122 3.80 18.57 1.83
C LEU A 122 4.68 19.84 1.74
N PRO A 123 4.27 20.96 1.09
CA PRO A 123 5.08 22.16 1.07
C PRO A 123 5.35 22.72 2.46
N PHE A 124 4.36 22.69 3.35
CA PHE A 124 4.46 23.18 4.72
C PHE A 124 5.29 22.22 5.58
N LEU A 125 5.04 20.91 5.45
CA LEU A 125 5.80 19.88 6.15
C LEU A 125 7.28 19.90 5.79
N ALA A 126 7.59 19.92 4.49
CA ALA A 126 8.98 19.92 4.04
C ALA A 126 9.73 21.17 4.47
N LYS A 127 9.10 22.35 4.36
CA LYS A 127 9.68 23.61 4.84
C LYS A 127 9.84 23.62 6.35
N GLY A 128 8.78 23.27 7.09
CA GLY A 128 8.82 23.26 8.57
C GLY A 128 9.89 22.31 9.10
N LEU A 129 10.01 21.10 8.56
CA LEU A 129 11.03 20.13 8.98
C LEU A 129 12.46 20.60 8.67
N LYS A 130 12.67 21.35 7.58
CA LYS A 130 13.99 21.95 7.30
C LYS A 130 14.33 23.08 8.27
N GLU A 131 13.36 23.93 8.60
CA GLU A 131 13.54 25.06 9.54
C GLU A 131 13.79 24.59 10.99
N LEU A 132 13.30 23.41 11.37
CA LEU A 132 13.63 22.81 12.67
C LEU A 132 15.14 22.58 12.86
N GLY A 133 15.88 22.38 11.78
CA GLY A 133 17.28 22.01 11.83
C GLY A 133 17.51 20.57 12.31
N ARG A 134 18.78 20.16 12.31
CA ARG A 134 19.15 18.76 12.56
C ARG A 134 18.71 18.25 13.92
N GLU A 135 18.96 19.00 14.99
CA GLU A 135 18.73 18.54 16.37
C GLU A 135 17.23 18.34 16.66
N TYR A 136 16.42 19.36 16.39
CA TYR A 136 14.99 19.26 16.62
C TYR A 136 14.30 18.28 15.68
N HIS A 137 14.80 18.12 14.46
CA HIS A 137 14.25 17.12 13.55
C HIS A 137 14.54 15.69 14.05
N PHE A 138 15.76 15.42 14.55
CA PHE A 138 16.05 14.14 15.18
C PHE A 138 15.27 13.91 16.47
N ALA A 139 15.08 14.93 17.30
CA ALA A 139 14.23 14.84 18.49
C ALA A 139 12.80 14.48 18.10
N LEU A 140 12.24 15.14 17.07
CA LEU A 140 10.91 14.83 16.54
C LEU A 140 10.84 13.41 15.98
N ALA A 141 11.84 12.99 15.17
CA ALA A 141 11.91 11.63 14.61
C ALA A 141 11.98 10.57 15.73
N ALA A 142 12.78 10.80 16.76
CA ALA A 142 12.85 9.93 17.93
C ALA A 142 11.51 9.88 18.70
N THR A 143 10.86 11.04 18.89
CA THR A 143 9.58 11.13 19.57
C THR A 143 8.50 10.33 18.83
N VAL A 144 8.34 10.54 17.53
CA VAL A 144 7.35 9.78 16.75
C VAL A 144 7.70 8.29 16.65
N LEU A 145 9.00 7.95 16.62
CA LEU A 145 9.46 6.57 16.65
C LEU A 145 9.12 5.88 17.97
N VAL A 146 9.26 6.57 19.10
CA VAL A 146 8.86 6.04 20.41
C VAL A 146 7.35 5.89 20.48
N ILE A 147 6.60 6.97 20.21
CA ILE A 147 5.13 7.00 20.39
C ILE A 147 4.44 5.99 19.46
N TRP A 148 4.89 5.88 18.20
CA TRP A 148 4.19 5.08 17.19
C TRP A 148 4.96 3.84 16.74
N GLY A 149 6.27 3.91 16.72
CA GLY A 149 7.10 2.78 16.32
C GLY A 149 7.23 1.74 17.42
N LEU A 150 7.79 2.11 18.58
CA LEU A 150 8.05 1.18 19.68
C LEU A 150 6.78 0.68 20.36
N THR A 151 5.78 1.54 20.56
CA THR A 151 4.48 1.11 21.11
C THR A 151 3.77 0.09 20.20
N SER A 152 4.10 0.06 18.91
CA SER A 152 3.53 -0.91 17.97
C SER A 152 3.94 -2.37 18.26
N PHE A 153 4.96 -2.61 19.07
CA PHE A 153 5.35 -3.95 19.51
C PHE A 153 4.44 -4.51 20.61
N ILE A 154 3.67 -3.66 21.28
CA ILE A 154 2.81 -4.07 22.41
C ILE A 154 1.37 -4.19 21.93
N PRO A 155 0.77 -5.40 21.93
CA PRO A 155 -0.64 -5.58 21.63
C PRO A 155 -1.52 -4.74 22.55
N GLY A 156 -2.53 -4.05 22.00
CA GLY A 156 -3.45 -3.21 22.78
C GLY A 156 -3.01 -1.77 23.02
N MET A 157 -1.76 -1.41 22.72
CA MET A 157 -1.30 -0.02 22.79
C MET A 157 -1.85 0.84 21.63
N ILE A 158 -1.66 2.15 21.73
CA ILE A 158 -2.16 3.15 20.78
C ILE A 158 -1.78 2.74 19.35
N LYS A 159 -2.79 2.67 18.48
CA LYS A 159 -2.60 2.45 17.04
C LYS A 159 -2.68 3.80 16.33
N ILE A 160 -1.70 4.09 15.46
CA ILE A 160 -1.89 5.16 14.47
C ILE A 160 -3.03 4.71 13.55
N ASN A 161 -3.95 5.63 13.26
CA ASN A 161 -4.92 5.41 12.19
C ASN A 161 -4.15 5.18 10.88
N ASP A 162 -4.56 4.18 10.10
CA ASP A 162 -3.92 3.76 8.83
C ASP A 162 -3.94 4.83 7.72
N GLY A 163 -4.50 5.99 8.00
CA GLY A 163 -4.60 7.07 7.05
C GLY A 163 -3.40 8.02 7.04
N PHE A 164 -3.72 9.28 6.87
CA PHE A 164 -2.80 10.39 6.70
C PHE A 164 -1.67 10.51 7.74
N PHE A 165 -1.93 10.24 9.02
CA PHE A 165 -0.89 10.33 10.07
C PHE A 165 0.25 9.35 9.87
N GLY A 166 0.00 8.17 9.29
CA GLY A 166 1.05 7.23 8.95
C GLY A 166 2.02 7.77 7.90
N PHE A 167 1.51 8.54 6.93
CA PHE A 167 2.37 9.21 5.94
C PHE A 167 3.22 10.30 6.56
N ILE A 168 2.68 11.11 7.49
CA ILE A 168 3.47 12.12 8.21
C ILE A 168 4.58 11.44 9.01
N TYR A 169 4.24 10.40 9.77
CA TYR A 169 5.19 9.65 10.57
C TYR A 169 6.35 9.12 9.72
N LEU A 170 6.02 8.42 8.63
CA LEU A 170 7.05 7.88 7.74
C LEU A 170 7.85 8.99 7.04
N PHE A 171 7.21 10.09 6.66
CA PHE A 171 7.88 11.23 6.04
C PHE A 171 8.90 11.90 6.97
N ILE A 172 8.56 12.07 8.27
CA ILE A 172 9.48 12.58 9.28
C ILE A 172 10.72 11.68 9.39
N LEU A 173 10.54 10.36 9.44
CA LEU A 173 11.66 9.42 9.52
C LEU A 173 12.53 9.43 8.26
N ILE A 174 11.91 9.38 7.08
CA ILE A 174 12.64 9.38 5.80
C ILE A 174 13.40 10.68 5.60
N SER A 175 12.79 11.84 5.92
CA SER A 175 13.45 13.14 5.78
C SER A 175 14.60 13.32 6.76
N ALA A 176 14.46 12.89 8.01
CA ALA A 176 15.55 12.89 8.98
C ALA A 176 16.72 12.04 8.50
N TYR A 177 16.43 10.83 7.99
CA TYR A 177 17.45 9.95 7.42
C TYR A 177 18.13 10.60 6.21
N LYS A 178 17.34 11.03 5.21
CA LYS A 178 17.88 11.50 3.93
C LYS A 178 18.69 12.79 4.04
N TRP A 179 18.30 13.70 4.94
CA TRP A 179 18.95 15.01 5.05
C TRP A 179 20.14 15.04 5.99
N TYR A 180 20.17 14.17 7.02
CA TYR A 180 21.12 14.34 8.11
C TYR A 180 21.92 13.10 8.49
N MET A 181 21.61 11.93 7.91
CA MET A 181 22.33 10.70 8.22
C MET A 181 23.22 10.27 7.06
N GLU A 182 24.32 9.63 7.40
CA GLU A 182 25.11 8.88 6.41
C GLU A 182 24.29 7.70 5.87
N PRO A 183 24.37 7.41 4.56
CA PRO A 183 23.66 6.30 3.97
C PRO A 183 24.00 4.98 4.67
N PHE A 184 22.98 4.23 5.06
CA PHE A 184 23.20 2.92 5.67
C PHE A 184 24.01 2.00 4.76
N THR A 185 24.95 1.28 5.31
CA THR A 185 25.68 0.24 4.58
C THR A 185 24.73 -0.89 4.18
N THR A 186 25.09 -1.67 3.16
CA THR A 186 24.29 -2.83 2.73
C THR A 186 24.02 -3.81 3.88
N ARG A 187 25.02 -4.01 4.75
CA ARG A 187 24.88 -4.85 5.94
C ARG A 187 23.83 -4.31 6.92
N GLN A 188 23.82 -3.01 7.18
CA GLN A 188 22.83 -2.38 8.06
C GLN A 188 21.40 -2.50 7.48
N VAL A 189 21.25 -2.32 6.15
CA VAL A 189 19.96 -2.49 5.50
C VAL A 189 19.47 -3.94 5.60
N TRP A 190 20.33 -4.92 5.37
CA TRP A 190 19.95 -6.33 5.55
C TRP A 190 19.64 -6.67 7.00
N LEU A 191 20.37 -6.11 7.97
CA LEU A 191 20.07 -6.27 9.39
C LEU A 191 18.70 -5.66 9.73
N MET A 192 18.38 -4.49 9.21
CA MET A 192 17.06 -3.86 9.40
C MET A 192 15.92 -4.72 8.83
N ILE A 193 16.06 -5.22 7.61
CA ILE A 193 15.08 -6.13 6.99
C ILE A 193 14.97 -7.43 7.81
N GLY A 194 16.11 -8.05 8.16
CA GLY A 194 16.16 -9.29 8.92
C GLY A 194 15.53 -9.16 10.31
N THR A 195 15.75 -8.04 11.00
CA THR A 195 15.09 -7.73 12.28
C THR A 195 13.57 -7.60 12.10
N GLY A 196 13.12 -6.87 11.08
CA GLY A 196 11.69 -6.74 10.80
C GLY A 196 11.04 -8.10 10.49
N LEU A 197 11.68 -8.93 9.65
CA LEU A 197 11.21 -10.29 9.35
C LEU A 197 11.25 -11.18 10.59
N GLY A 198 12.26 -11.05 11.44
CA GLY A 198 12.34 -11.77 12.72
C GLY A 198 11.15 -11.46 13.62
N PHE A 199 10.73 -10.21 13.73
CA PHE A 199 9.51 -9.85 14.45
C PHE A 199 8.25 -10.39 13.78
N PHE A 200 8.16 -10.38 12.46
CA PHE A 200 7.04 -11.00 11.75
C PHE A 200 6.93 -12.49 12.09
N LEU A 201 8.06 -13.20 12.05
CA LEU A 201 8.10 -14.61 12.39
C LEU A 201 7.72 -14.84 13.86
N LEU A 202 8.27 -14.04 14.78
CA LEU A 202 7.95 -14.12 16.20
C LEU A 202 6.45 -13.96 16.47
N TYR A 203 5.81 -12.94 15.88
CA TYR A 203 4.37 -12.74 16.02
C TYR A 203 3.55 -13.85 15.38
N THR A 204 3.99 -14.39 14.25
CA THR A 204 3.31 -15.52 13.60
C THR A 204 3.40 -16.76 14.49
N CYS A 205 4.56 -17.07 15.04
CA CYS A 205 4.75 -18.18 15.97
C CYS A 205 3.91 -17.98 17.25
N ALA A 206 3.90 -16.78 17.81
CA ALA A 206 3.08 -16.47 18.99
C ALA A 206 1.58 -16.62 18.69
N SER A 207 1.10 -16.13 17.55
CA SER A 207 -0.30 -16.29 17.11
C SER A 207 -0.69 -17.76 16.95
N ILE A 208 0.20 -18.56 16.35
CA ILE A 208 0.00 -20.00 16.20
C ILE A 208 -0.06 -20.71 17.57
N THR A 209 0.91 -20.44 18.44
CA THR A 209 0.99 -21.06 19.77
C THR A 209 -0.25 -20.74 20.62
N LEU A 210 -0.68 -19.47 20.61
CA LEU A 210 -1.86 -19.03 21.34
C LEU A 210 -3.14 -19.61 20.75
N SER A 211 -3.23 -19.75 19.44
CA SER A 211 -4.36 -20.43 18.79
C SER A 211 -4.46 -21.90 19.20
N LEU A 212 -3.32 -22.60 19.38
CA LEU A 212 -3.28 -23.97 19.92
C LEU A 212 -3.75 -24.05 21.37
N LEU A 213 -3.60 -22.98 22.14
CA LEU A 213 -4.06 -22.86 23.53
C LEU A 213 -5.51 -22.37 23.62
N GLY A 214 -6.22 -22.24 22.51
CA GLY A 214 -7.61 -21.78 22.47
C GLY A 214 -7.79 -20.25 22.52
N HIS A 215 -6.70 -19.49 22.39
CA HIS A 215 -6.73 -18.03 22.36
C HIS A 215 -6.46 -17.52 20.94
N ASP A 216 -7.46 -16.95 20.29
CA ASP A 216 -7.30 -16.34 18.96
C ASP A 216 -6.74 -14.92 19.08
N MET A 217 -5.48 -14.74 18.68
CA MET A 217 -4.80 -13.44 18.71
C MET A 217 -4.90 -12.65 17.39
N GLY A 218 -5.57 -13.19 16.40
CA GLY A 218 -5.67 -12.57 15.08
C GLY A 218 -4.32 -12.42 14.36
N ILE A 219 -4.33 -11.77 13.21
CA ILE A 219 -3.12 -11.49 12.43
C ILE A 219 -2.57 -10.11 12.86
N TYR A 220 -1.77 -10.09 13.90
CA TYR A 220 -1.20 -8.84 14.46
C TYR A 220 -0.41 -8.01 13.43
N ILE A 221 0.20 -8.66 12.43
CA ILE A 221 1.11 -8.06 11.44
C ILE A 221 0.37 -7.25 10.37
N THR A 222 -0.94 -7.33 10.29
CA THR A 222 -1.75 -6.61 9.28
C THR A 222 -1.92 -5.12 9.59
N GLY A 223 -1.56 -4.67 10.79
CA GLY A 223 -1.61 -3.25 11.15
C GLY A 223 -0.60 -2.44 10.35
N GLY A 224 -1.04 -1.39 9.67
CA GLY A 224 -0.17 -0.45 8.96
C GLY A 224 0.75 0.33 9.90
N TRP A 225 1.86 0.83 9.35
CA TRP A 225 2.80 1.74 10.01
C TRP A 225 3.53 1.20 11.24
N ARG A 226 3.46 -0.11 11.51
CA ARG A 226 4.22 -0.74 12.58
C ARG A 226 5.71 -0.74 12.26
N LEU A 227 6.54 -0.61 13.27
CA LEU A 227 7.98 -0.51 13.06
C LEU A 227 8.56 -1.69 12.26
N PRO A 228 8.21 -2.96 12.51
CA PRO A 228 8.69 -4.06 11.66
C PRO A 228 8.31 -3.92 10.19
N VAL A 229 7.09 -3.45 9.91
CA VAL A 229 6.62 -3.18 8.54
C VAL A 229 7.46 -2.10 7.87
N ILE A 230 7.74 -1.01 8.60
CA ILE A 230 8.59 0.09 8.12
C ILE A 230 10.03 -0.39 7.90
N MET A 231 10.59 -1.17 8.82
CA MET A 231 11.94 -1.71 8.70
C MET A 231 12.10 -2.55 7.44
N ILE A 232 11.13 -3.44 7.16
CA ILE A 232 11.16 -4.26 5.94
C ILE A 232 10.95 -3.37 4.70
N GLY A 233 9.88 -2.57 4.68
CA GLY A 233 9.49 -1.79 3.50
C GLY A 233 10.51 -0.73 3.11
N PHE A 234 10.99 0.06 4.07
CA PHE A 234 12.01 1.06 3.81
C PHE A 234 13.38 0.42 3.53
N GLY A 235 13.72 -0.67 4.21
CA GLY A 235 14.92 -1.44 3.91
C GLY A 235 14.93 -2.00 2.49
N MET A 236 13.83 -2.60 2.04
CA MET A 236 13.69 -3.04 0.65
C MET A 236 13.82 -1.86 -0.33
N PHE A 237 13.17 -0.74 -0.04
CA PHE A 237 13.32 0.47 -0.85
C PHE A 237 14.80 0.87 -0.98
N LEU A 238 15.55 0.95 0.12
CA LEU A 238 16.96 1.31 0.13
C LEU A 238 17.85 0.31 -0.63
N LEU A 239 17.51 -0.98 -0.67
CA LEU A 239 18.23 -1.95 -1.51
C LEU A 239 18.01 -1.67 -2.99
N PHE A 240 16.76 -1.40 -3.39
CA PHE A 240 16.42 -1.12 -4.79
C PHE A 240 16.94 0.24 -5.26
N ASP A 241 16.97 1.25 -4.39
CA ASP A 241 17.53 2.58 -4.70
C ASP A 241 19.02 2.54 -5.11
N ARG A 242 19.75 1.48 -4.69
CA ARG A 242 21.16 1.24 -5.04
C ARG A 242 21.36 0.57 -6.39
N VAL A 243 20.29 0.01 -6.96
CA VAL A 243 20.39 -0.74 -8.20
C VAL A 243 20.04 0.16 -9.37
N THR A 244 21.03 0.44 -10.21
CA THR A 244 20.78 1.13 -11.47
C THR A 244 20.22 0.13 -12.48
N PHE A 245 18.92 0.02 -12.53
CA PHE A 245 18.21 -0.86 -13.44
C PHE A 245 17.21 -0.09 -14.28
N HIS A 246 17.31 -0.20 -15.60
CA HIS A 246 16.34 0.39 -16.51
C HIS A 246 15.79 -0.68 -17.46
N ASN A 247 14.49 -0.94 -17.36
CA ASN A 247 13.78 -1.82 -18.28
C ASN A 247 12.49 -1.14 -18.75
N ARG A 248 12.38 -0.90 -20.04
CA ARG A 248 11.23 -0.19 -20.65
C ARG A 248 9.90 -0.88 -20.37
N THR A 249 9.88 -2.21 -20.42
CA THR A 249 8.67 -3.00 -20.19
C THR A 249 8.23 -2.91 -18.73
N ILE A 250 9.17 -3.12 -17.80
CA ILE A 250 8.89 -3.01 -16.35
C ILE A 250 8.41 -1.60 -16.01
N ASN A 251 9.06 -0.57 -16.52
CA ASN A 251 8.65 0.81 -16.27
C ASN A 251 7.25 1.11 -16.80
N ARG A 252 6.89 0.54 -17.97
CA ARG A 252 5.55 0.68 -18.53
C ARG A 252 4.48 -0.03 -17.68
N ILE A 253 4.76 -1.23 -17.21
CA ILE A 253 3.87 -1.97 -16.29
C ILE A 253 3.73 -1.22 -14.96
N ALA A 254 4.83 -0.69 -14.43
CA ALA A 254 4.84 0.05 -13.17
C ALA A 254 3.96 1.32 -13.21
N GLN A 255 3.80 1.96 -14.36
CA GLN A 255 2.89 3.09 -14.53
C GLN A 255 1.42 2.74 -14.28
N SER A 256 1.04 1.49 -14.49
CA SER A 256 -0.33 0.99 -14.25
C SER A 256 -0.55 0.50 -12.80
N ALA A 257 0.48 0.54 -11.95
CA ALA A 257 0.38 0.01 -10.58
C ALA A 257 -0.73 0.68 -9.77
N PHE A 258 -0.97 1.98 -9.97
CA PHE A 258 -2.03 2.70 -9.29
C PHE A 258 -3.42 2.30 -9.79
N ALA A 259 -3.58 2.12 -11.09
CA ALA A 259 -4.84 1.64 -11.68
C ALA A 259 -5.20 0.23 -11.20
N VAL A 260 -4.21 -0.68 -11.06
CA VAL A 260 -4.44 -2.01 -10.46
C VAL A 260 -5.08 -1.87 -9.08
N TYR A 261 -4.55 -0.97 -8.24
CA TYR A 261 -5.13 -0.68 -6.93
C TYR A 261 -6.57 -0.15 -7.07
N LEU A 262 -6.80 0.86 -7.90
CA LEU A 262 -8.12 1.48 -8.05
C LEU A 262 -9.19 0.49 -8.53
N ILE A 263 -8.85 -0.40 -9.45
CA ILE A 263 -9.80 -1.38 -9.98
C ILE A 263 -10.11 -2.45 -8.94
N THR A 264 -9.10 -2.96 -8.23
CA THR A 264 -9.25 -4.13 -7.35
C THR A 264 -9.73 -3.78 -5.94
N ASP A 265 -9.50 -2.54 -5.47
CA ASP A 265 -9.89 -2.02 -4.15
C ASP A 265 -11.18 -1.16 -4.22
N TYR A 266 -11.90 -1.18 -5.34
CA TYR A 266 -13.23 -0.60 -5.42
C TYR A 266 -14.24 -1.53 -4.76
N ALA A 267 -15.07 -1.02 -3.85
CA ALA A 267 -15.91 -1.84 -2.97
C ALA A 267 -16.80 -2.88 -3.69
N ALA A 268 -17.27 -2.59 -4.91
CA ALA A 268 -18.01 -3.56 -5.72
C ALA A 268 -17.04 -4.60 -6.34
N SER A 269 -15.84 -4.17 -6.75
CA SER A 269 -14.81 -5.08 -7.30
C SER A 269 -14.26 -6.03 -6.24
N GLU A 270 -14.10 -5.59 -4.99
CA GLU A 270 -13.72 -6.48 -3.89
C GLU A 270 -14.68 -7.65 -3.75
N LYS A 271 -15.99 -7.39 -3.77
CA LYS A 271 -17.01 -8.43 -3.69
C LYS A 271 -17.00 -9.36 -4.89
N LEU A 272 -16.90 -8.80 -6.10
CA LEU A 272 -16.85 -9.60 -7.32
C LEU A 272 -15.60 -10.47 -7.36
N LEU A 273 -14.42 -9.87 -7.19
CA LEU A 273 -13.14 -10.54 -7.35
C LEU A 273 -12.86 -11.52 -6.21
N TRP A 274 -13.06 -11.10 -4.96
CA TRP A 274 -12.57 -11.84 -3.81
C TRP A 274 -13.61 -12.76 -3.17
N VAL A 275 -14.91 -12.54 -3.41
CA VAL A 275 -15.96 -13.34 -2.77
C VAL A 275 -16.69 -14.24 -3.76
N ARG A 276 -16.98 -13.76 -5.01
CA ARG A 276 -17.84 -14.50 -5.92
C ARG A 276 -17.12 -15.29 -7.00
N LEU A 277 -16.00 -14.78 -7.54
CA LEU A 277 -15.32 -15.42 -8.68
C LEU A 277 -14.64 -16.72 -8.32
N PHE A 278 -14.28 -16.92 -7.07
CA PHE A 278 -13.53 -18.09 -6.63
C PHE A 278 -14.23 -18.79 -5.48
N ASN A 279 -14.33 -20.11 -5.53
CA ASN A 279 -14.69 -20.93 -4.35
C ASN A 279 -13.46 -21.06 -3.46
N LEU A 280 -13.30 -20.13 -2.52
CA LEU A 280 -12.08 -19.98 -1.73
C LEU A 280 -11.82 -21.14 -0.78
N GLN A 281 -12.85 -21.78 -0.24
CA GLN A 281 -12.67 -22.93 0.64
C GLN A 281 -12.01 -24.08 -0.11
N ASP A 282 -12.50 -24.40 -1.30
CA ASP A 282 -11.90 -25.43 -2.14
C ASP A 282 -10.51 -25.04 -2.60
N LEU A 283 -10.29 -23.76 -2.92
CA LEU A 283 -8.99 -23.27 -3.38
C LEU A 283 -7.89 -23.43 -2.33
N TYR A 284 -8.18 -23.11 -1.05
CA TYR A 284 -7.21 -23.26 0.04
C TYR A 284 -6.90 -24.72 0.38
N GLN A 285 -7.77 -25.65 0.05
CA GLN A 285 -7.61 -27.09 0.31
C GLN A 285 -6.97 -27.84 -0.87
N GLN A 286 -6.76 -27.17 -1.99
CA GLN A 286 -6.19 -27.79 -3.19
C GLN A 286 -4.68 -28.01 -3.08
N PRO A 287 -4.14 -29.06 -3.69
CA PRO A 287 -2.69 -29.17 -3.85
C PRO A 287 -2.14 -27.95 -4.57
N LEU A 288 -1.01 -27.42 -4.11
CA LEU A 288 -0.37 -26.23 -4.67
C LEU A 288 -1.22 -24.94 -4.58
N ALA A 289 -2.07 -24.82 -3.55
CA ALA A 289 -2.93 -23.65 -3.32
C ALA A 289 -2.17 -22.32 -3.45
N ILE A 290 -0.97 -22.23 -2.91
CA ILE A 290 -0.12 -21.03 -2.99
C ILE A 290 0.15 -20.66 -4.47
N LEU A 291 0.56 -21.61 -5.29
CA LEU A 291 0.88 -21.35 -6.69
C LEU A 291 -0.36 -20.98 -7.51
N GLN A 292 -1.50 -21.65 -7.24
CA GLN A 292 -2.77 -21.32 -7.89
C GLN A 292 -3.23 -19.90 -7.54
N ILE A 293 -3.21 -19.54 -6.27
CA ILE A 293 -3.58 -18.20 -5.81
C ILE A 293 -2.63 -17.14 -6.40
N LEU A 294 -1.33 -17.36 -6.38
CA LEU A 294 -0.37 -16.44 -7.00
C LEU A 294 -0.58 -16.31 -8.52
N GLY A 295 -0.93 -17.40 -9.20
CA GLY A 295 -1.28 -17.40 -10.63
C GLY A 295 -2.54 -16.56 -10.91
N ILE A 296 -3.58 -16.71 -10.10
CA ILE A 296 -4.81 -15.91 -10.20
C ILE A 296 -4.51 -14.42 -9.98
N LEU A 297 -3.75 -14.09 -8.93
CA LEU A 297 -3.36 -12.71 -8.64
C LEU A 297 -2.53 -12.10 -9.78
N LEU A 298 -1.64 -12.88 -10.38
CA LEU A 298 -0.87 -12.44 -11.53
C LEU A 298 -1.79 -12.19 -12.74
N ALA A 299 -2.76 -13.06 -13.01
CA ALA A 299 -3.72 -12.88 -14.07
C ALA A 299 -4.57 -11.61 -13.88
N ILE A 300 -5.05 -11.36 -12.66
CA ILE A 300 -5.78 -10.13 -12.31
C ILE A 300 -4.89 -8.90 -12.52
N TYR A 301 -3.64 -8.96 -12.04
CA TYR A 301 -2.68 -7.87 -12.22
C TYR A 301 -2.46 -7.53 -13.69
N VAL A 302 -2.25 -8.54 -14.52
CA VAL A 302 -2.07 -8.38 -15.99
C VAL A 302 -3.33 -7.81 -16.62
N ALA A 303 -4.51 -8.34 -16.31
CA ALA A 303 -5.78 -7.83 -16.84
C ALA A 303 -5.99 -6.35 -16.51
N CYS A 304 -5.81 -5.96 -15.24
CA CYS A 304 -5.91 -4.55 -14.82
C CYS A 304 -4.87 -3.66 -15.52
N THR A 305 -3.64 -4.17 -15.72
CA THR A 305 -2.59 -3.44 -16.45
C THR A 305 -2.97 -3.21 -17.91
N LEU A 306 -3.53 -4.20 -18.58
CA LEU A 306 -3.99 -4.07 -19.97
C LEU A 306 -5.15 -3.08 -20.10
N LEU A 307 -6.10 -3.11 -19.17
CA LEU A 307 -7.18 -2.12 -19.11
C LEU A 307 -6.62 -0.69 -18.91
N ASP A 308 -5.60 -0.55 -18.06
CA ASP A 308 -4.99 0.75 -17.84
C ASP A 308 -4.21 1.27 -19.06
N PHE A 309 -3.64 0.42 -19.87
CA PHE A 309 -3.03 0.84 -21.14
C PHE A 309 -4.05 1.48 -22.08
N ILE A 310 -5.32 1.03 -22.05
CA ILE A 310 -6.40 1.68 -22.80
C ILE A 310 -6.66 3.08 -22.25
N ARG A 311 -6.78 3.23 -20.92
CA ARG A 311 -6.91 4.56 -20.29
C ARG A 311 -5.76 5.49 -20.66
N GLN A 312 -4.51 5.01 -20.56
CA GLN A 312 -3.33 5.80 -20.92
C GLN A 312 -3.38 6.28 -22.38
N ALA A 313 -3.78 5.40 -23.30
CA ALA A 313 -3.93 5.75 -24.71
C ALA A 313 -5.03 6.80 -24.90
N LEU A 314 -6.19 6.65 -24.23
CA LEU A 314 -7.28 7.63 -24.26
C LEU A 314 -6.83 8.98 -23.72
N PHE A 315 -6.14 9.02 -22.58
CA PHE A 315 -5.64 10.27 -22.00
C PHE A 315 -4.61 10.96 -22.89
N ALA A 316 -3.73 10.21 -23.56
CA ALA A 316 -2.75 10.75 -24.47
C ALA A 316 -3.36 11.51 -25.66
N VAL A 317 -4.51 11.03 -26.16
CA VAL A 317 -5.18 11.69 -27.33
C VAL A 317 -6.23 12.72 -26.93
N THR A 318 -6.66 12.75 -25.66
CA THR A 318 -7.72 13.66 -25.16
C THR A 318 -7.18 14.67 -24.17
N ILE A 319 -6.90 14.25 -22.95
CA ILE A 319 -6.62 15.12 -21.80
C ILE A 319 -5.17 15.62 -21.80
N ASP A 320 -4.21 14.74 -22.12
CA ASP A 320 -2.77 15.05 -22.09
C ASP A 320 -2.22 15.41 -23.48
N ARG A 321 -3.12 15.60 -24.45
CA ARG A 321 -2.75 16.04 -25.79
C ARG A 321 -2.03 17.38 -25.69
N ARG A 322 -0.73 17.41 -25.96
CA ARG A 322 0.04 18.66 -26.08
C ARG A 322 -0.62 19.46 -27.21
N ARG A 323 -1.25 20.59 -26.89
CA ARG A 323 -1.60 21.59 -27.91
C ARG A 323 -0.27 21.99 -28.54
N GLY A 324 -0.07 21.59 -29.80
CA GLY A 324 1.06 22.03 -30.58
C GLY A 324 1.03 23.58 -30.63
N HIS A 325 2.02 24.17 -30.03
CA HIS A 325 2.47 25.54 -30.25
C HIS A 325 3.92 25.48 -30.64
#